data_849df52f49d6d0ffd39838d1c96256b0
#
_entry.id   849df52f49d6d0ffd39838d1c96256b0
#
_cell.length_a   1.000
_cell.length_b   1.000
_cell.length_c   1.000
_cell.angle_alpha   90.00
_cell.angle_beta   90.00
_cell.angle_gamma   90.00
#
_symmetry.space_group_name_H-M   'P 1'
#
loop_
_entity.id
_entity.type
_entity.pdbx_description
1 polymer ?
#
loop_
_entity_poly.entity_id
_entity_poly.type
_entity_poly.pdbx_seq_one_letter_code
_entity_poly.pdbx_strand_id
1 'polypeptide(L)'
;MREYNVILHKGIDYDEFWDDMESDTDGGKLYIPNRAVEYTNERTASLRQCWYRLTDEEAEILRADDRVLAVEIPPEHRTDIVMGLKAVQYGDFTKTTSDSGPYINWGLIRSNSRGNPYGTGTTTNNSYLYNLTGEGVDVEIQDSGLQVDHPEFEDADGNSRVQQIDWYAESGVPGTQNANHYRDFDGHGTHVASTAAGKMYGWAKNARVYSVKVTGLEGTGDSGTGITTTDCFDVIKGWHNNKPIDPITGVKRPTVVNMSWGYGTFYNSVSELNYKGDAYTGSLTASASEREEYGLINNSGAGAGYTYVTNVRIASVDTDVDELVDAGVHVCIAAGNRGHKVEIYSGSDWSNYIVTAPFGTIYYHQGSSPNSSGSLLVGNMDSSMTGSLEMKAVSSECGPAVDIYAPGTNIMGACSTTNVFADEPYYFNTSFRQMNISGTSMASPQVAGICALMLEATPEASPESIKRALTSNSGDDNLYSSGFFEDYTNRRSISSTNRRIAHNRFGVSELSFVVEGPGQIIDASLNLD
;
A
#
# COMPACT_ATOMS: atom_id res chain seq x y z
N MET A 1 31.82 -4.35 13.02
CA MET A 1 30.54 -4.01 13.66
C MET A 1 29.78 -3.08 12.76
N ARG A 2 28.49 -3.35 12.55
CA ARG A 2 27.52 -2.50 11.84
C ARG A 2 26.22 -2.45 12.64
N GLU A 3 25.32 -1.58 12.26
CA GLU A 3 24.02 -1.51 12.90
C GLU A 3 23.10 -2.61 12.37
N TYR A 4 22.42 -3.26 13.30
CA TYR A 4 21.39 -4.25 13.04
C TYR A 4 20.12 -3.86 13.77
N ASN A 5 18.99 -4.03 13.12
CA ASN A 5 17.67 -3.99 13.74
C ASN A 5 17.34 -5.39 14.25
N VAL A 6 17.09 -5.51 15.53
CA VAL A 6 16.64 -6.74 16.19
C VAL A 6 15.14 -6.64 16.41
N ILE A 7 14.39 -7.58 15.84
CA ILE A 7 12.94 -7.60 15.85
C ILE A 7 12.48 -8.81 16.67
N LEU A 8 11.60 -8.59 17.64
CA LEU A 8 11.05 -9.63 18.52
C LEU A 8 9.72 -10.19 17.99
N HIS A 9 9.42 -11.44 18.33
CA HIS A 9 8.09 -11.99 18.11
C HIS A 9 7.04 -11.23 18.90
N LYS A 10 5.81 -11.17 18.38
CA LYS A 10 4.67 -10.54 19.07
C LYS A 10 4.42 -11.24 20.40
N GLY A 11 4.25 -10.45 21.46
CA GLY A 11 3.98 -10.94 22.81
C GLY A 11 5.21 -11.30 23.64
N ILE A 12 6.42 -11.08 23.12
CA ILE A 12 7.65 -11.15 23.91
C ILE A 12 7.76 -9.91 24.78
N ASP A 13 8.23 -10.08 26.01
CA ASP A 13 8.54 -8.99 26.90
C ASP A 13 9.80 -8.28 26.41
N TYR A 14 9.61 -7.07 25.98
CA TYR A 14 10.62 -6.23 25.37
C TYR A 14 11.64 -5.71 26.40
N ASP A 15 11.16 -5.30 27.58
CA ASP A 15 12.03 -4.78 28.65
C ASP A 15 12.94 -5.90 29.19
N GLU A 16 12.42 -7.14 29.35
CA GLU A 16 13.25 -8.28 29.75
C GLU A 16 14.33 -8.58 28.71
N PHE A 17 14.02 -8.48 27.41
CA PHE A 17 15.00 -8.70 26.35
C PHE A 17 16.08 -7.61 26.35
N TRP A 18 15.69 -6.35 26.57
CA TRP A 18 16.61 -5.23 26.66
C TRP A 18 17.56 -5.34 27.86
N ASP A 19 17.01 -5.65 29.03
CA ASP A 19 17.81 -5.88 30.23
C ASP A 19 18.85 -6.99 30.01
N ASP A 20 18.46 -8.04 29.27
CA ASP A 20 19.39 -9.12 28.90
C ASP A 20 20.51 -8.62 27.96
N MET A 21 20.22 -7.72 27.01
CA MET A 21 21.22 -7.18 26.08
C MET A 21 22.18 -6.19 26.74
N GLU A 22 21.72 -5.40 27.69
CA GLU A 22 22.49 -4.36 28.35
C GLU A 22 23.20 -4.87 29.61
N SER A 23 22.90 -6.09 30.07
CA SER A 23 23.48 -6.65 31.27
C SER A 23 24.96 -7.02 31.07
N ASP A 24 25.82 -6.47 31.92
CA ASP A 24 27.26 -6.79 32.00
C ASP A 24 27.63 -7.63 33.25
N THR A 25 26.61 -8.12 33.99
CA THR A 25 26.85 -8.68 35.32
C THR A 25 27.08 -10.19 35.31
N ASP A 26 27.99 -10.64 36.19
CA ASP A 26 28.19 -12.04 36.56
C ASP A 26 26.86 -12.67 37.04
N GLY A 27 26.24 -13.46 36.20
CA GLY A 27 24.98 -14.15 36.49
C GLY A 27 23.77 -13.58 35.75
N GLY A 28 23.93 -12.52 34.97
CA GLY A 28 22.96 -12.08 33.98
C GLY A 28 22.93 -13.00 32.75
N LYS A 29 21.82 -13.00 32.02
CA LYS A 29 21.74 -13.64 30.71
C LYS A 29 22.40 -12.70 29.69
N LEU A 30 23.69 -12.80 29.47
CA LEU A 30 24.35 -12.10 28.37
C LEU A 30 24.08 -12.84 27.07
N TYR A 31 23.36 -12.21 26.15
CA TYR A 31 23.18 -12.73 24.79
C TYR A 31 24.44 -12.56 23.97
N ILE A 32 25.12 -11.44 24.14
CA ILE A 32 26.38 -11.15 23.46
C ILE A 32 27.52 -11.52 24.38
N PRO A 33 28.30 -12.57 24.09
CA PRO A 33 29.37 -13.01 24.97
C PRO A 33 30.36 -11.88 25.27
N ASN A 34 30.64 -11.71 26.55
CA ASN A 34 31.68 -10.84 27.11
C ASN A 34 31.43 -9.32 26.99
N ARG A 35 30.26 -8.87 26.67
CA ARG A 35 29.94 -7.43 26.70
C ARG A 35 28.46 -7.15 26.84
N ALA A 36 28.15 -6.04 27.47
CA ALA A 36 26.88 -5.37 27.34
C ALA A 36 26.78 -4.68 25.95
N VAL A 37 25.59 -4.63 25.38
CA VAL A 37 25.33 -3.99 24.09
C VAL A 37 24.26 -2.95 24.28
N GLU A 38 24.71 -1.68 24.22
CA GLU A 38 23.78 -0.55 24.22
C GLU A 38 23.08 -0.45 22.85
N TYR A 39 21.84 0.00 22.87
CA TYR A 39 21.11 0.36 21.64
C TYR A 39 21.74 1.57 20.95
N THR A 40 21.64 1.63 19.62
CA THR A 40 22.07 2.77 18.82
C THR A 40 20.90 3.64 18.36
N ASN A 41 19.71 3.06 18.30
CA ASN A 41 18.47 3.76 18.04
C ASN A 41 17.33 3.08 18.81
N GLU A 42 16.85 3.76 19.85
CA GLU A 42 15.66 3.38 20.57
C GLU A 42 14.43 3.86 19.81
N ARG A 43 13.63 2.92 19.36
CA ARG A 43 12.37 3.23 18.67
C ARG A 43 11.25 3.38 19.70
N THR A 44 11.05 4.59 20.20
CA THR A 44 10.09 4.89 21.27
C THR A 44 8.64 4.55 20.95
N ALA A 45 8.28 4.46 19.69
CA ALA A 45 6.94 4.08 19.22
C ALA A 45 6.80 2.58 18.92
N SER A 46 7.89 1.84 18.70
CA SER A 46 7.88 0.40 18.50
C SER A 46 8.16 -0.35 19.81
N LEU A 47 7.35 -1.36 20.10
CA LEU A 47 7.52 -2.24 21.26
C LEU A 47 8.24 -3.54 20.92
N ARG A 48 8.72 -3.68 19.68
CA ARG A 48 9.25 -4.95 19.18
C ARG A 48 10.59 -4.81 18.47
N GLN A 49 11.13 -3.61 18.34
CA GLN A 49 12.32 -3.36 17.53
C GLN A 49 13.28 -2.42 18.23
N CYS A 50 14.58 -2.74 18.14
CA CYS A 50 15.64 -1.89 18.60
C CYS A 50 16.90 -2.09 17.75
N TRP A 51 17.68 -1.03 17.58
CA TRP A 51 18.92 -1.11 16.82
C TRP A 51 20.13 -1.27 17.75
N TYR A 52 21.01 -2.20 17.35
CA TYR A 52 22.23 -2.48 18.07
C TYR A 52 23.44 -2.50 17.13
N ARG A 53 24.59 -2.11 17.63
CA ARG A 53 25.84 -2.22 16.91
C ARG A 53 26.51 -3.56 17.21
N LEU A 54 26.43 -4.50 16.25
CA LEU A 54 26.86 -5.90 16.39
C LEU A 54 27.93 -6.26 15.35
N THR A 55 28.69 -7.34 15.64
CA THR A 55 29.38 -8.09 14.57
C THR A 55 28.43 -9.03 13.88
N ASP A 56 28.86 -9.59 12.72
CA ASP A 56 28.03 -10.54 11.98
C ASP A 56 27.83 -11.83 12.78
N GLU A 57 28.83 -12.25 13.58
CA GLU A 57 28.76 -13.40 14.47
C GLU A 57 27.80 -13.18 15.63
N GLU A 58 27.81 -11.99 16.23
CA GLU A 58 26.85 -11.62 17.28
C GLU A 58 25.41 -11.60 16.76
N ALA A 59 25.20 -11.11 15.55
CA ALA A 59 23.90 -11.13 14.90
C ALA A 59 23.39 -12.57 14.66
N GLU A 60 24.29 -13.53 14.34
CA GLU A 60 23.91 -14.95 14.21
C GLU A 60 23.51 -15.57 15.56
N ILE A 61 24.13 -15.16 16.66
CA ILE A 61 23.72 -15.62 18.00
C ILE A 61 22.29 -15.18 18.30
N LEU A 62 21.96 -13.92 17.99
CA LEU A 62 20.61 -13.39 18.22
C LEU A 62 19.55 -14.02 17.30
N ARG A 63 19.92 -14.36 16.05
CA ARG A 63 19.00 -15.09 15.14
C ARG A 63 18.61 -16.48 15.65
N ALA A 64 19.41 -17.05 16.54
CA ALA A 64 19.14 -18.35 17.15
C ALA A 64 18.29 -18.26 18.44
N ASP A 65 17.96 -17.07 18.92
CA ASP A 65 17.11 -16.87 20.10
C ASP A 65 15.63 -17.00 19.71
N ASP A 66 14.89 -17.84 20.41
CA ASP A 66 13.46 -18.11 20.16
C ASP A 66 12.56 -16.87 20.33
N ARG A 67 13.04 -15.82 20.98
CA ARG A 67 12.32 -14.55 21.14
C ARG A 67 12.49 -13.62 19.94
N VAL A 68 13.52 -13.85 19.13
CA VAL A 68 13.88 -13.00 18.01
C VAL A 68 13.22 -13.48 16.73
N LEU A 69 12.40 -12.60 16.12
CA LEU A 69 11.78 -12.83 14.82
C LEU A 69 12.79 -12.68 13.69
N ALA A 70 13.60 -11.62 13.74
CA ALA A 70 14.60 -11.33 12.73
C ALA A 70 15.74 -10.44 13.29
N VAL A 71 16.92 -10.54 12.67
CA VAL A 71 18.02 -9.59 12.84
C VAL A 71 18.47 -9.18 11.45
N GLU A 72 18.27 -7.93 11.09
CA GLU A 72 18.53 -7.44 9.74
C GLU A 72 19.26 -6.09 9.73
N ILE A 73 19.91 -5.78 8.63
CA ILE A 73 20.45 -4.43 8.40
C ILE A 73 19.27 -3.52 8.11
N PRO A 74 19.15 -2.36 8.80
CA PRO A 74 18.07 -1.41 8.52
C PRO A 74 17.97 -1.07 7.04
N PRO A 75 16.75 -0.94 6.48
CA PRO A 75 16.54 -0.67 5.05
C PRO A 75 17.34 0.52 4.53
N GLU A 76 17.49 1.55 5.36
CA GLU A 76 18.22 2.78 5.04
C GLU A 76 19.72 2.55 4.86
N HIS A 77 20.27 1.49 5.45
CA HIS A 77 21.69 1.12 5.36
C HIS A 77 21.96 0.04 4.30
N ARG A 78 20.93 -0.40 3.58
CA ARG A 78 21.03 -1.41 2.53
C ARG A 78 21.18 -0.78 1.15
N THR A 79 22.13 -1.28 0.37
CA THR A 79 22.38 -0.85 -1.02
C THR A 79 21.89 -1.87 -2.05
N ASP A 80 21.43 -3.02 -1.60
CA ASP A 80 20.97 -4.14 -2.42
C ASP A 80 19.46 -4.14 -2.68
N ILE A 81 18.73 -3.23 -2.01
CA ILE A 81 17.29 -3.04 -2.19
C ILE A 81 16.99 -1.65 -2.72
N VAL A 82 15.88 -1.52 -3.42
CA VAL A 82 15.36 -0.25 -3.93
C VAL A 82 13.89 -0.13 -3.51
N MET A 83 13.59 0.95 -2.83
CA MET A 83 12.22 1.37 -2.61
C MET A 83 11.73 2.13 -3.85
N GLY A 84 10.51 1.90 -4.27
CA GLY A 84 9.95 2.56 -5.44
C GLY A 84 8.44 2.57 -5.44
N LEU A 85 7.90 3.55 -6.13
CA LEU A 85 6.46 3.69 -6.33
C LEU A 85 5.91 2.55 -7.18
N LYS A 86 4.71 2.08 -6.85
CA LYS A 86 4.05 0.98 -7.54
C LYS A 86 3.13 1.50 -8.65
N ALA A 87 3.60 2.49 -9.42
CA ALA A 87 2.89 3.03 -10.59
C ALA A 87 3.68 2.82 -11.88
N VAL A 88 2.97 2.65 -12.97
CA VAL A 88 3.49 2.59 -14.33
C VAL A 88 2.56 3.38 -15.23
N GLN A 89 3.13 4.11 -16.20
CA GLN A 89 2.34 4.85 -17.18
C GLN A 89 2.10 3.98 -18.42
N TYR A 90 0.84 3.82 -18.80
CA TYR A 90 0.43 3.19 -20.05
C TYR A 90 -0.33 4.21 -20.91
N GLY A 91 -0.27 4.03 -22.23
CA GLY A 91 -1.01 4.88 -23.16
C GLY A 91 -2.52 4.65 -23.11
N ASP A 92 -3.20 5.55 -23.73
CA ASP A 92 -4.62 5.79 -23.87
C ASP A 92 -5.62 4.72 -23.48
N PHE A 93 -6.51 5.09 -22.55
CA PHE A 93 -7.75 4.38 -22.38
C PHE A 93 -8.90 5.28 -21.89
N THR A 94 -10.12 5.00 -22.34
CA THR A 94 -11.24 5.93 -22.38
C THR A 94 -12.35 5.74 -21.34
N LYS A 95 -12.25 4.83 -20.36
CA LYS A 95 -13.27 4.73 -19.31
C LYS A 95 -13.39 5.99 -18.46
N THR A 96 -12.32 6.77 -18.40
CA THR A 96 -12.20 7.95 -17.56
C THR A 96 -12.49 9.24 -18.27
N THR A 97 -12.54 9.25 -19.60
CA THR A 97 -12.72 10.45 -20.37
C THR A 97 -14.12 10.51 -20.96
N SER A 98 -14.76 11.64 -20.81
CA SER A 98 -15.89 11.97 -21.66
C SER A 98 -15.46 13.02 -22.67
N ASP A 99 -15.95 12.91 -23.88
CA ASP A 99 -15.67 13.87 -24.96
C ASP A 99 -16.24 15.27 -24.67
N SER A 100 -16.95 15.46 -23.56
CA SER A 100 -17.74 16.67 -23.34
C SER A 100 -17.88 17.13 -21.89
N GLY A 101 -17.06 16.66 -20.95
CA GLY A 101 -17.24 17.05 -19.55
C GLY A 101 -16.04 16.80 -18.67
N PRO A 102 -16.13 17.11 -17.37
CA PRO A 102 -15.05 16.84 -16.46
C PRO A 102 -14.71 15.36 -16.49
N TYR A 103 -13.44 15.08 -16.59
CA TYR A 103 -12.94 13.72 -16.46
C TYR A 103 -13.34 13.16 -15.10
N ILE A 104 -13.55 11.86 -15.03
CA ILE A 104 -13.88 11.17 -13.79
C ILE A 104 -13.01 9.93 -13.65
N ASN A 105 -12.63 9.61 -12.43
CA ASN A 105 -12.06 8.33 -12.10
C ASN A 105 -13.11 7.23 -12.31
N TRP A 106 -12.96 6.39 -13.32
CA TRP A 106 -13.92 5.33 -13.64
C TRP A 106 -14.07 4.30 -12.51
N GLY A 107 -13.09 4.23 -11.62
CA GLY A 107 -13.14 3.39 -10.42
C GLY A 107 -14.29 3.76 -9.50
N LEU A 108 -14.63 5.05 -9.40
CA LEU A 108 -15.78 5.52 -8.63
C LEU A 108 -17.09 4.90 -9.13
N ILE A 109 -17.27 4.83 -10.45
CA ILE A 109 -18.47 4.24 -11.06
C ILE A 109 -18.43 2.71 -10.90
N ARG A 110 -17.27 2.08 -11.21
CA ARG A 110 -17.17 0.63 -11.16
C ARG A 110 -17.36 0.07 -9.76
N SER A 111 -16.71 0.64 -8.78
CA SER A 111 -16.76 0.14 -7.40
C SER A 111 -17.97 0.65 -6.61
N ASN A 112 -18.76 1.57 -7.17
CA ASN A 112 -20.06 1.97 -6.61
C ASN A 112 -21.18 0.99 -6.99
N SER A 113 -20.93 0.08 -7.91
CA SER A 113 -21.84 -0.97 -8.35
C SER A 113 -21.26 -2.35 -8.04
N ARG A 114 -22.07 -3.27 -7.54
CA ARG A 114 -21.64 -4.65 -7.28
C ARG A 114 -21.27 -5.37 -8.58
N GLY A 115 -22.12 -5.23 -9.59
CA GLY A 115 -21.85 -5.72 -10.94
C GLY A 115 -21.12 -4.69 -11.80
N ASN A 116 -20.62 -5.12 -12.96
CA ASN A 116 -19.95 -4.23 -13.91
C ASN A 116 -20.98 -3.30 -14.62
N PRO A 117 -21.00 -1.99 -14.33
CA PRO A 117 -21.95 -1.06 -14.96
C PRO A 117 -21.62 -0.75 -16.42
N TYR A 118 -20.43 -1.13 -16.88
CA TYR A 118 -19.96 -0.88 -18.25
C TYR A 118 -20.40 -1.97 -19.25
N GLY A 119 -20.90 -3.12 -18.76
CA GLY A 119 -21.25 -4.25 -19.63
C GLY A 119 -20.05 -4.72 -20.45
N THR A 120 -20.13 -4.66 -21.77
CA THR A 120 -19.04 -4.95 -22.72
C THR A 120 -18.37 -3.68 -23.25
N GLY A 121 -18.85 -2.52 -22.87
CA GLY A 121 -18.40 -1.21 -23.38
C GLY A 121 -17.45 -0.48 -22.44
N THR A 122 -17.11 0.72 -22.85
CA THR A 122 -16.22 1.61 -22.12
C THR A 122 -16.90 2.90 -21.66
N THR A 123 -18.09 3.17 -22.17
CA THR A 123 -18.86 4.38 -21.88
C THR A 123 -19.98 4.10 -20.91
N THR A 124 -20.17 4.99 -19.96
CA THR A 124 -21.32 5.05 -19.06
C THR A 124 -21.57 6.52 -18.69
N ASN A 125 -22.53 6.78 -17.82
CA ASN A 125 -22.70 8.11 -17.27
C ASN A 125 -21.45 8.55 -16.52
N ASN A 126 -21.08 9.81 -16.65
CA ASN A 126 -19.92 10.41 -15.97
C ASN A 126 -20.26 10.86 -14.55
N SER A 127 -21.26 10.27 -13.94
CA SER A 127 -21.69 10.58 -12.58
C SER A 127 -21.99 9.30 -11.81
N TYR A 128 -21.81 9.37 -10.52
CA TYR A 128 -22.24 8.34 -9.58
C TYR A 128 -22.90 9.00 -8.38
N LEU A 129 -23.79 8.28 -7.74
CA LEU A 129 -24.47 8.75 -6.53
C LEU A 129 -23.68 8.31 -5.30
N TYR A 130 -23.56 9.18 -4.31
CA TYR A 130 -22.93 8.88 -3.02
C TYR A 130 -23.68 9.60 -1.89
N ASN A 131 -23.67 9.02 -0.72
CA ASN A 131 -24.27 9.55 0.50
C ASN A 131 -23.24 9.73 1.63
N LEU A 132 -22.09 9.08 1.52
CA LEU A 132 -20.98 9.22 2.46
C LEU A 132 -19.80 9.91 1.76
N THR A 133 -19.04 10.66 2.53
CA THR A 133 -17.97 11.54 2.05
C THR A 133 -16.65 11.40 2.82
N GLY A 134 -16.57 10.48 3.78
CA GLY A 134 -15.42 10.33 4.68
C GLY A 134 -15.36 11.41 5.77
N GLU A 135 -16.49 12.06 6.04
CA GLU A 135 -16.58 13.06 7.12
C GLU A 135 -16.21 12.40 8.46
N GLY A 136 -15.41 13.10 9.28
CA GLY A 136 -14.97 12.55 10.57
C GLY A 136 -13.80 11.56 10.48
N VAL A 137 -13.26 11.28 9.29
CA VAL A 137 -12.15 10.34 9.07
C VAL A 137 -10.87 11.08 8.66
N ASP A 138 -9.71 10.56 9.05
CA ASP A 138 -8.40 11.04 8.66
C ASP A 138 -7.79 10.05 7.66
N VAL A 139 -7.50 10.52 6.44
CA VAL A 139 -6.84 9.75 5.38
C VAL A 139 -5.40 10.21 5.27
N GLU A 140 -4.47 9.30 5.55
CA GLU A 140 -3.04 9.54 5.48
C GLU A 140 -2.45 8.85 4.24
N ILE A 141 -1.61 9.57 3.51
CA ILE A 141 -0.92 9.11 2.31
C ILE A 141 0.58 9.05 2.60
N GLN A 142 1.07 7.82 2.76
CA GLN A 142 2.50 7.56 2.92
C GLN A 142 3.13 7.34 1.55
N ASP A 143 3.66 8.43 0.96
CA ASP A 143 4.06 8.46 -0.46
C ASP A 143 5.11 9.56 -0.75
N SER A 144 5.21 10.06 -1.98
CA SER A 144 6.18 11.05 -2.45
C SER A 144 5.91 12.50 -2.01
N GLY A 145 4.89 12.73 -1.21
CA GLY A 145 4.41 14.07 -0.81
C GLY A 145 3.06 14.39 -1.42
N LEU A 146 2.62 15.65 -1.29
CA LEU A 146 1.30 16.09 -1.77
C LEU A 146 1.31 17.57 -2.12
N GLN A 147 0.71 17.95 -3.24
CA GLN A 147 0.47 19.36 -3.55
C GLN A 147 -0.73 19.88 -2.75
N VAL A 148 -0.46 20.56 -1.64
CA VAL A 148 -1.45 20.91 -0.60
C VAL A 148 -2.49 21.93 -1.04
N ASP A 149 -2.18 22.76 -2.03
CA ASP A 149 -3.04 23.81 -2.60
C ASP A 149 -3.80 23.36 -3.85
N HIS A 150 -3.72 22.06 -4.22
CA HIS A 150 -4.47 21.57 -5.37
C HIS A 150 -5.98 21.60 -5.10
N PRO A 151 -6.84 22.12 -6.02
CA PRO A 151 -8.28 22.26 -5.82
C PRO A 151 -9.03 20.96 -5.52
N GLU A 152 -8.47 19.80 -5.83
CA GLU A 152 -9.03 18.50 -5.43
C GLU A 152 -9.13 18.33 -3.91
N PHE A 153 -8.36 19.08 -3.15
CA PHE A 153 -8.32 19.00 -1.70
C PHE A 153 -9.05 20.16 -1.00
N GLU A 154 -9.79 20.96 -1.73
CA GLU A 154 -10.62 22.01 -1.15
C GLU A 154 -11.93 21.45 -0.57
N ASP A 155 -12.35 22.03 0.55
CA ASP A 155 -13.69 21.87 1.08
C ASP A 155 -14.73 22.73 0.31
N ALA A 156 -15.98 22.76 0.80
CA ALA A 156 -17.04 23.54 0.18
C ALA A 156 -16.82 25.05 0.22
N ASP A 157 -16.01 25.52 1.18
CA ASP A 157 -15.68 26.93 1.39
C ASP A 157 -14.39 27.34 0.67
N GLY A 158 -13.73 26.41 -0.01
CA GLY A 158 -12.48 26.62 -0.73
C GLY A 158 -11.23 26.55 0.15
N ASN A 159 -11.33 26.05 1.38
CA ASN A 159 -10.19 25.82 2.24
C ASN A 159 -9.58 24.45 1.99
N SER A 160 -8.26 24.33 2.11
CA SER A 160 -7.60 23.03 1.97
C SER A 160 -7.95 22.10 3.13
N ARG A 161 -8.33 20.87 2.80
CA ARG A 161 -8.52 19.76 3.75
C ARG A 161 -7.20 19.08 4.14
N VAL A 162 -6.10 19.45 3.49
CA VAL A 162 -4.78 18.91 3.81
C VAL A 162 -4.27 19.52 5.11
N GLN A 163 -4.02 18.68 6.08
CA GLN A 163 -3.50 19.07 7.38
C GLN A 163 -1.97 19.04 7.35
N GLN A 164 -1.35 20.22 7.35
CA GLN A 164 0.10 20.35 7.36
C GLN A 164 0.58 20.42 8.81
N ILE A 165 0.80 19.26 9.41
CA ILE A 165 1.30 19.14 10.80
C ILE A 165 2.82 18.95 10.80
N ASP A 166 3.46 19.19 11.92
CA ASP A 166 4.81 18.71 12.20
C ASP A 166 4.69 17.30 12.80
N TRP A 167 5.03 16.29 12.01
CA TRP A 167 4.88 14.88 12.38
C TRP A 167 5.66 14.51 13.64
N TYR A 168 6.87 15.03 13.81
CA TYR A 168 7.67 14.75 15.01
C TYR A 168 7.06 15.42 16.25
N ALA A 169 6.62 16.67 16.13
CA ALA A 169 5.98 17.36 17.24
C ALA A 169 4.65 16.71 17.67
N GLU A 170 3.81 16.31 16.70
CA GLU A 170 2.48 15.73 16.98
C GLU A 170 2.56 14.27 17.47
N SER A 171 3.55 13.52 17.00
CA SER A 171 3.74 12.12 17.42
C SER A 171 4.50 11.97 18.74
N GLY A 172 5.34 12.94 19.07
CA GLY A 172 6.29 12.85 20.19
C GLY A 172 7.56 12.06 19.87
N VAL A 173 7.72 11.59 18.63
CA VAL A 173 8.96 10.95 18.17
C VAL A 173 10.06 12.00 18.05
N PRO A 174 11.28 11.76 18.56
CA PRO A 174 12.38 12.71 18.42
C PRO A 174 12.79 12.90 16.97
N GLY A 175 12.87 14.15 16.50
CA GLY A 175 13.28 14.45 15.13
C GLY A 175 12.98 15.88 14.74
N THR A 176 13.24 16.20 13.47
CA THR A 176 12.95 17.52 12.90
C THR A 176 12.43 17.34 11.47
N GLN A 177 11.23 17.82 11.23
CA GLN A 177 10.62 17.77 9.93
C GLN A 177 11.25 18.79 8.97
N ASN A 178 11.54 18.35 7.75
CA ASN A 178 12.02 19.24 6.71
C ASN A 178 10.91 20.23 6.29
N ALA A 179 11.27 21.49 6.04
CA ALA A 179 10.33 22.54 5.64
C ALA A 179 9.58 22.23 4.32
N ASN A 180 10.18 21.42 3.43
CA ASN A 180 9.59 21.00 2.16
C ASN A 180 8.91 19.62 2.24
N HIS A 181 8.66 19.10 3.45
CA HIS A 181 8.08 17.77 3.65
C HIS A 181 6.83 17.51 2.80
N TYR A 182 5.91 18.48 2.73
CA TYR A 182 4.68 18.33 1.97
C TYR A 182 4.82 18.49 0.46
N ARG A 183 6.00 18.94 -0.03
CA ARG A 183 6.17 19.17 -1.45
C ARG A 183 6.32 17.87 -2.22
N ASP A 184 5.44 17.66 -3.20
CA ASP A 184 5.49 16.51 -4.10
C ASP A 184 6.24 16.88 -5.38
N PHE A 185 7.42 16.29 -5.59
CA PHE A 185 8.26 16.49 -6.78
C PHE A 185 8.10 15.36 -7.80
N ASP A 186 7.43 14.28 -7.42
CA ASP A 186 7.19 13.14 -8.29
C ASP A 186 5.83 13.24 -8.99
N GLY A 187 4.81 13.70 -8.28
CA GLY A 187 3.42 13.75 -8.73
C GLY A 187 2.59 12.53 -8.33
N HIS A 188 3.24 11.46 -7.90
CA HIS A 188 2.58 10.21 -7.56
C HIS A 188 1.73 10.35 -6.29
N GLY A 189 2.27 10.90 -5.20
CA GLY A 189 1.55 11.06 -3.95
C GLY A 189 0.31 11.96 -4.08
N THR A 190 0.40 13.04 -4.87
CA THR A 190 -0.77 13.89 -5.18
C THR A 190 -1.86 13.10 -5.91
N HIS A 191 -1.48 12.23 -6.86
CA HIS A 191 -2.44 11.40 -7.57
C HIS A 191 -3.09 10.37 -6.66
N VAL A 192 -2.31 9.69 -5.86
CA VAL A 192 -2.78 8.72 -4.85
C VAL A 192 -3.76 9.38 -3.88
N ALA A 193 -3.39 10.54 -3.32
CA ALA A 193 -4.25 11.31 -2.43
C ALA A 193 -5.57 11.71 -3.09
N SER A 194 -5.53 12.18 -4.36
CA SER A 194 -6.74 12.56 -5.08
C SER A 194 -7.65 11.37 -5.38
N THR A 195 -7.07 10.19 -5.63
CA THR A 195 -7.84 8.96 -5.84
C THR A 195 -8.55 8.50 -4.55
N ALA A 196 -7.92 8.64 -3.40
CA ALA A 196 -8.53 8.31 -2.11
C ALA A 196 -9.56 9.36 -1.66
N ALA A 197 -9.18 10.64 -1.70
CA ALA A 197 -9.89 11.72 -1.01
C ALA A 197 -10.10 13.01 -1.83
N GLY A 198 -9.89 12.97 -3.13
CA GLY A 198 -10.14 14.11 -4.02
C GLY A 198 -11.62 14.47 -4.14
N LYS A 199 -11.88 15.73 -4.38
CA LYS A 199 -13.23 16.29 -4.55
C LYS A 199 -13.96 15.71 -5.76
N MET A 200 -13.25 15.57 -6.90
CA MET A 200 -13.80 15.03 -8.15
C MET A 200 -13.36 13.60 -8.40
N TYR A 201 -12.10 13.27 -8.10
CA TYR A 201 -11.48 12.00 -8.45
C TYR A 201 -11.50 10.97 -7.33
N GLY A 202 -11.84 11.37 -6.09
CA GLY A 202 -11.75 10.54 -4.90
C GLY A 202 -13.08 10.13 -4.30
N TRP A 203 -12.99 9.21 -3.35
CA TRP A 203 -14.11 8.67 -2.56
C TRP A 203 -14.44 9.53 -1.34
N ALA A 204 -13.42 9.79 -0.50
CA ALA A 204 -13.57 10.42 0.81
C ALA A 204 -13.46 11.95 0.71
N LYS A 205 -14.45 12.57 0.05
CA LYS A 205 -14.45 13.96 -0.39
C LYS A 205 -14.41 15.00 0.74
N ASN A 206 -14.78 14.62 1.97
CA ASN A 206 -14.77 15.47 3.17
C ASN A 206 -13.82 14.95 4.27
N ALA A 207 -13.05 13.89 4.01
CA ALA A 207 -12.02 13.44 4.92
C ALA A 207 -10.94 14.52 5.09
N ARG A 208 -10.30 14.58 6.26
CA ARG A 208 -9.03 15.30 6.41
C ARG A 208 -7.94 14.49 5.72
N VAL A 209 -7.07 15.17 5.01
CA VAL A 209 -5.99 14.54 4.27
C VAL A 209 -4.67 14.85 4.96
N TYR A 210 -3.87 13.84 5.17
CA TYR A 210 -2.53 13.93 5.73
C TYR A 210 -1.54 13.31 4.76
N SER A 211 -0.27 13.70 4.82
CA SER A 211 0.79 13.12 4.00
C SER A 211 2.04 12.93 4.83
N VAL A 212 2.57 11.71 4.81
CA VAL A 212 3.94 11.42 5.24
C VAL A 212 4.76 11.14 4.00
N LYS A 213 5.69 12.05 3.69
CA LYS A 213 6.63 11.86 2.59
C LYS A 213 7.75 10.94 3.04
N VAL A 214 7.87 9.80 2.36
CA VAL A 214 8.88 8.79 2.69
C VAL A 214 10.17 9.07 1.94
N THR A 215 11.29 9.13 2.63
CA THR A 215 12.62 9.29 2.03
C THR A 215 12.95 8.15 1.05
N GLY A 216 13.48 8.51 -0.12
CA GLY A 216 13.78 7.57 -1.20
C GLY A 216 12.68 7.44 -2.25
N LEU A 217 11.55 8.13 -2.05
CA LEU A 217 10.45 8.25 -3.02
C LEU A 217 10.37 9.63 -3.66
N GLU A 218 11.33 10.51 -3.37
CA GLU A 218 11.40 11.84 -3.92
C GLU A 218 11.68 11.79 -5.43
N GLY A 219 10.96 12.58 -6.18
CA GLY A 219 11.24 12.83 -7.59
C GLY A 219 12.57 13.57 -7.80
N THR A 220 12.96 13.72 -9.06
CA THR A 220 14.21 14.39 -9.42
C THR A 220 14.29 15.81 -8.87
N GLY A 221 15.28 16.09 -8.05
CA GLY A 221 15.66 17.44 -7.60
C GLY A 221 15.42 17.76 -6.14
N ASP A 222 14.89 16.85 -5.33
CA ASP A 222 14.65 17.12 -3.91
C ASP A 222 14.85 15.88 -3.03
N SER A 223 16.09 15.48 -2.90
CA SER A 223 16.45 14.38 -1.98
C SER A 223 16.51 14.90 -0.53
N GLY A 224 16.07 14.06 0.43
CA GLY A 224 16.18 14.32 1.86
C GLY A 224 15.13 15.25 2.45
N THR A 225 13.98 15.44 1.78
CA THR A 225 12.85 16.20 2.32
C THR A 225 11.84 15.31 3.03
N GLY A 226 11.93 14.00 2.86
CA GLY A 226 11.06 13.01 3.50
C GLY A 226 11.55 12.60 4.90
N ILE A 227 10.70 11.82 5.55
CA ILE A 227 10.99 11.10 6.80
C ILE A 227 11.58 9.74 6.44
N THR A 228 12.54 9.23 7.21
CA THR A 228 13.11 7.90 6.98
C THR A 228 12.04 6.82 7.01
N THR A 229 12.27 5.69 6.34
CA THR A 229 11.29 4.59 6.35
C THR A 229 10.98 4.12 7.76
N THR A 230 11.98 4.06 8.62
CA THR A 230 11.82 3.68 10.02
C THR A 230 10.92 4.68 10.76
N ASP A 231 11.23 5.98 10.70
CA ASP A 231 10.49 6.99 11.45
C ASP A 231 9.07 7.21 10.91
N CYS A 232 8.83 6.97 9.61
CA CYS A 232 7.53 7.27 9.02
C CYS A 232 6.38 6.44 9.63
N PHE A 233 6.65 5.22 10.07
CA PHE A 233 5.67 4.41 10.78
C PHE A 233 5.51 4.87 12.23
N ASP A 234 6.61 5.21 12.89
CA ASP A 234 6.61 5.68 14.27
C ASP A 234 5.83 6.99 14.42
N VAL A 235 6.04 7.95 13.50
CA VAL A 235 5.33 9.23 13.57
C VAL A 235 3.81 9.06 13.31
N ILE A 236 3.41 8.18 12.40
CA ILE A 236 1.99 7.88 12.16
C ILE A 236 1.37 7.24 13.40
N LYS A 237 2.02 6.21 13.97
CA LYS A 237 1.54 5.51 15.16
C LYS A 237 1.42 6.44 16.37
N GLY A 238 2.49 7.22 16.65
CA GLY A 238 2.51 8.17 17.74
C GLY A 238 1.41 9.23 17.60
N TRP A 239 1.29 9.84 16.41
CA TRP A 239 0.24 10.80 16.12
C TRP A 239 -1.16 10.18 16.28
N HIS A 240 -1.41 8.99 15.73
CA HIS A 240 -2.70 8.31 15.89
C HIS A 240 -3.04 8.08 17.36
N ASN A 241 -2.08 7.63 18.16
CA ASN A 241 -2.27 7.38 19.58
C ASN A 241 -2.53 8.67 20.38
N ASN A 242 -1.93 9.79 19.99
CA ASN A 242 -2.04 11.08 20.65
C ASN A 242 -3.31 11.86 20.26
N LYS A 243 -4.07 11.42 19.26
CA LYS A 243 -5.31 12.10 18.87
C LYS A 243 -6.28 12.25 20.05
N PRO A 244 -6.93 13.41 20.17
CA PRO A 244 -7.99 13.60 21.13
C PRO A 244 -9.23 12.77 20.76
N ILE A 245 -10.06 12.51 21.77
CA ILE A 245 -11.41 11.97 21.54
C ILE A 245 -12.24 13.07 20.85
N ASP A 246 -12.85 12.73 19.74
CA ASP A 246 -13.79 13.60 19.04
C ASP A 246 -15.06 13.76 19.88
N PRO A 247 -15.47 15.00 20.23
CA PRO A 247 -16.61 15.22 21.10
C PRO A 247 -17.96 14.86 20.48
N ILE A 248 -18.01 14.70 19.17
CA ILE A 248 -19.24 14.34 18.43
C ILE A 248 -19.43 12.83 18.42
N THR A 249 -18.39 12.09 18.08
CA THR A 249 -18.46 10.62 17.95
C THR A 249 -18.15 9.90 19.27
N GLY A 250 -17.48 10.56 20.22
CA GLY A 250 -17.04 9.96 21.47
C GLY A 250 -15.83 9.03 21.35
N VAL A 251 -15.23 8.92 20.16
CA VAL A 251 -14.04 8.11 19.86
C VAL A 251 -12.98 8.98 19.18
N LYS A 252 -11.77 8.48 19.06
CA LYS A 252 -10.75 9.12 18.21
C LYS A 252 -11.20 9.09 16.76
N ARG A 253 -10.87 10.14 15.99
CA ARG A 253 -11.09 10.09 14.55
C ARG A 253 -10.32 8.90 13.98
N PRO A 254 -10.97 7.95 13.28
CA PRO A 254 -10.30 6.81 12.69
C PRO A 254 -9.28 7.25 11.64
N THR A 255 -8.24 6.46 11.48
CA THR A 255 -7.16 6.70 10.52
C THR A 255 -7.15 5.61 9.46
N VAL A 256 -7.12 6.02 8.20
CA VAL A 256 -6.83 5.14 7.05
C VAL A 256 -5.50 5.57 6.46
N VAL A 257 -4.57 4.64 6.36
CA VAL A 257 -3.26 4.86 5.71
C VAL A 257 -3.23 4.14 4.37
N ASN A 258 -2.79 4.84 3.32
CA ASN A 258 -2.51 4.24 2.03
C ASN A 258 -1.01 4.22 1.75
N MET A 259 -0.50 3.04 1.41
CA MET A 259 0.91 2.80 1.05
C MET A 259 0.99 2.28 -0.39
N SER A 260 1.38 3.16 -1.30
CA SER A 260 1.46 2.84 -2.73
C SER A 260 2.91 2.65 -3.22
N TRP A 261 3.76 2.08 -2.39
CA TRP A 261 5.17 1.85 -2.64
C TRP A 261 5.62 0.45 -2.17
N GLY A 262 6.87 0.06 -2.43
CA GLY A 262 7.41 -1.21 -1.95
C GLY A 262 8.86 -1.44 -2.36
N TYR A 263 9.42 -2.55 -1.87
CA TYR A 263 10.80 -2.93 -2.09
C TYR A 263 10.95 -3.98 -3.19
N GLY A 264 12.02 -3.85 -3.93
CA GLY A 264 12.45 -4.83 -4.90
C GLY A 264 13.97 -4.88 -4.99
N THR A 265 14.48 -5.94 -5.57
CA THR A 265 15.90 -6.08 -5.89
C THR A 265 16.08 -6.40 -7.36
N PHE A 266 17.18 -5.91 -7.93
CA PHE A 266 17.55 -6.09 -9.34
C PHE A 266 18.71 -7.06 -9.44
N TYR A 267 18.66 -7.99 -10.41
CA TYR A 267 19.72 -8.95 -10.64
C TYR A 267 19.82 -9.37 -12.11
N ASN A 268 20.96 -9.92 -12.50
CA ASN A 268 21.23 -10.38 -13.87
C ASN A 268 21.36 -11.89 -13.99
N SER A 269 21.61 -12.58 -12.90
CA SER A 269 21.82 -14.03 -12.91
C SER A 269 21.26 -14.66 -11.64
N VAL A 270 20.83 -15.90 -11.78
CA VAL A 270 20.40 -16.77 -10.69
C VAL A 270 21.35 -17.96 -10.66
N SER A 271 22.00 -18.21 -9.53
CA SER A 271 22.93 -19.34 -9.36
C SER A 271 22.26 -20.60 -8.82
N GLU A 272 21.15 -20.43 -8.12
CA GLU A 272 20.33 -21.50 -7.57
C GLU A 272 18.87 -21.07 -7.59
N LEU A 273 17.96 -22.01 -7.80
CA LEU A 273 16.53 -21.81 -7.73
C LEU A 273 15.89 -23.00 -7.02
N ASN A 274 14.98 -22.74 -6.11
CA ASN A 274 14.04 -23.74 -5.60
C ASN A 274 12.62 -23.34 -6.02
N TYR A 275 11.97 -24.26 -6.72
CA TYR A 275 10.60 -24.08 -7.17
C TYR A 275 9.76 -25.30 -6.83
N LYS A 276 8.75 -25.11 -5.99
CA LYS A 276 7.84 -26.18 -5.53
C LYS A 276 8.57 -27.38 -4.88
N GLY A 277 9.70 -27.12 -4.24
CA GLY A 277 10.53 -28.11 -3.57
C GLY A 277 11.63 -28.75 -4.44
N ASP A 278 11.63 -28.51 -5.75
CA ASP A 278 12.69 -28.96 -6.65
C ASP A 278 13.80 -27.91 -6.72
N ALA A 279 15.03 -28.32 -6.44
CA ALA A 279 16.20 -27.45 -6.48
C ALA A 279 16.92 -27.56 -7.82
N TYR A 280 17.25 -26.44 -8.41
CA TYR A 280 18.04 -26.33 -9.64
C TYR A 280 19.34 -25.59 -9.33
N THR A 281 20.45 -26.16 -9.76
CA THR A 281 21.76 -25.52 -9.63
C THR A 281 22.34 -25.28 -11.02
N GLY A 282 22.85 -24.08 -11.22
CA GLY A 282 23.44 -23.68 -12.51
C GLY A 282 23.00 -22.27 -12.90
N SER A 283 23.71 -21.69 -13.86
CA SER A 283 23.33 -20.37 -14.37
C SER A 283 22.01 -20.49 -15.14
N LEU A 284 20.93 -19.98 -14.59
CA LEU A 284 19.69 -19.72 -15.34
C LEU A 284 19.93 -18.54 -16.30
N THR A 285 20.79 -18.76 -17.30
CA THR A 285 20.87 -17.90 -18.50
C THR A 285 19.78 -18.27 -19.51
N ALA A 286 18.81 -18.97 -19.03
CA ALA A 286 17.75 -19.62 -19.74
C ALA A 286 16.95 -18.66 -20.63
N SER A 287 16.35 -19.24 -21.65
CA SER A 287 15.34 -18.56 -22.49
C SER A 287 14.20 -17.97 -21.67
N ALA A 288 13.49 -17.01 -22.22
CA ALA A 288 12.32 -16.41 -21.52
C ALA A 288 11.32 -17.48 -21.05
N SER A 289 11.11 -18.54 -21.86
CA SER A 289 10.19 -19.63 -21.54
C SER A 289 10.61 -20.48 -20.35
N GLU A 290 11.90 -20.75 -20.14
CA GLU A 290 12.35 -21.51 -18.95
C GLU A 290 12.18 -20.72 -17.67
N ARG A 291 12.37 -19.38 -17.72
CA ARG A 291 12.16 -18.52 -16.55
C ARG A 291 10.69 -18.43 -16.17
N GLU A 292 9.83 -18.36 -17.17
CA GLU A 292 8.38 -18.33 -16.99
C GLU A 292 7.86 -19.64 -16.38
N GLU A 293 8.46 -20.77 -16.72
CA GLU A 293 8.16 -22.07 -16.11
C GLU A 293 8.37 -22.05 -14.58
N TYR A 294 9.34 -21.27 -14.10
CA TYR A 294 9.63 -21.09 -12.67
C TYR A 294 8.95 -19.85 -12.05
N GLY A 295 8.06 -19.19 -12.77
CA GLY A 295 7.39 -17.98 -12.29
C GLY A 295 8.31 -16.75 -12.20
N LEU A 296 9.49 -16.80 -12.85
CA LEU A 296 10.42 -15.68 -12.94
C LEU A 296 10.10 -14.84 -14.17
N ILE A 297 9.65 -13.63 -13.94
CA ILE A 297 9.18 -12.75 -15.01
C ILE A 297 10.32 -11.82 -15.45
N ASN A 298 10.60 -11.83 -16.76
CA ASN A 298 11.51 -10.85 -17.35
C ASN A 298 10.85 -9.48 -17.31
N ASN A 299 11.47 -8.57 -16.60
CA ASN A 299 11.02 -7.18 -16.57
C ASN A 299 11.96 -6.31 -17.40
N SER A 300 11.61 -6.11 -18.66
CA SER A 300 12.36 -5.25 -19.59
C SER A 300 12.39 -3.76 -19.15
N GLY A 301 11.66 -3.42 -18.10
CA GLY A 301 11.68 -2.11 -17.46
C GLY A 301 12.56 -2.01 -16.22
N ALA A 302 13.21 -3.11 -15.80
CA ALA A 302 14.25 -3.04 -14.79
C ALA A 302 15.38 -2.15 -15.32
N GLY A 303 15.67 -1.04 -14.65
CA GLY A 303 16.56 0.04 -15.09
C GLY A 303 17.88 -0.39 -15.76
N ALA A 304 18.61 0.54 -16.30
CA ALA A 304 19.79 0.28 -17.15
C ALA A 304 20.74 -0.76 -16.52
N GLY A 305 20.86 -1.92 -17.15
CA GLY A 305 21.85 -2.94 -16.81
C GLY A 305 21.35 -4.17 -16.06
N TYR A 306 20.07 -4.25 -15.70
CA TYR A 306 19.50 -5.42 -15.04
C TYR A 306 18.43 -6.12 -15.89
N THR A 307 18.42 -7.46 -15.82
CA THR A 307 17.48 -8.29 -16.59
C THR A 307 16.23 -8.64 -15.78
N TYR A 308 16.37 -8.72 -14.46
CA TYR A 308 15.31 -9.16 -13.56
C TYR A 308 15.12 -8.19 -12.42
N VAL A 309 13.90 -8.13 -11.94
CA VAL A 309 13.55 -7.51 -10.67
C VAL A 309 12.57 -8.41 -9.94
N THR A 310 12.73 -8.57 -8.66
CA THR A 310 11.77 -9.29 -7.82
C THR A 310 11.45 -8.52 -6.55
N ASN A 311 10.32 -8.86 -5.96
CA ASN A 311 9.87 -8.30 -4.70
C ASN A 311 10.75 -8.78 -3.54
N VAL A 312 10.87 -7.94 -2.50
CA VAL A 312 11.64 -8.24 -1.30
C VAL A 312 10.81 -7.92 -0.07
N ARG A 313 10.79 -8.85 0.89
CA ARG A 313 10.23 -8.63 2.23
C ARG A 313 11.32 -8.07 3.16
N ILE A 314 10.93 -7.10 3.97
CA ILE A 314 11.73 -6.45 5.00
C ILE A 314 10.97 -6.62 6.30
N ALA A 315 11.49 -7.45 7.21
CA ALA A 315 10.76 -7.87 8.40
C ALA A 315 10.43 -6.69 9.33
N SER A 316 11.34 -5.71 9.45
CA SER A 316 11.11 -4.50 10.23
C SER A 316 9.93 -3.69 9.70
N VAL A 317 9.89 -3.45 8.39
CA VAL A 317 8.79 -2.70 7.75
C VAL A 317 7.45 -3.42 7.92
N ASP A 318 7.44 -4.74 7.78
CA ASP A 318 6.22 -5.53 7.97
C ASP A 318 5.76 -5.52 9.44
N THR A 319 6.71 -5.54 10.36
CA THR A 319 6.42 -5.40 11.80
C THR A 319 5.83 -4.03 12.12
N ASP A 320 6.35 -2.96 11.52
CA ASP A 320 5.80 -1.62 11.68
C ASP A 320 4.34 -1.53 11.19
N VAL A 321 4.03 -2.18 10.06
CA VAL A 321 2.64 -2.26 9.59
C VAL A 321 1.75 -3.04 10.55
N ASP A 322 2.25 -4.18 11.10
CA ASP A 322 1.52 -4.92 12.13
C ASP A 322 1.21 -4.03 13.34
N GLU A 323 2.18 -3.23 13.79
CA GLU A 323 2.02 -2.34 14.93
C GLU A 323 1.05 -1.17 14.65
N LEU A 324 0.99 -0.65 13.42
CA LEU A 324 -0.04 0.30 13.01
C LEU A 324 -1.44 -0.32 13.08
N VAL A 325 -1.60 -1.54 12.55
CA VAL A 325 -2.87 -2.27 12.60
C VAL A 325 -3.29 -2.56 14.04
N ASP A 326 -2.35 -2.98 14.89
CA ASP A 326 -2.60 -3.25 16.32
C ASP A 326 -3.00 -1.96 17.09
N ALA A 327 -2.51 -0.80 16.66
CA ALA A 327 -2.93 0.49 17.20
C ALA A 327 -4.33 0.93 16.72
N GLY A 328 -4.97 0.20 15.80
CA GLY A 328 -6.28 0.52 15.25
C GLY A 328 -6.26 1.32 13.94
N VAL A 329 -5.10 1.47 13.32
CA VAL A 329 -4.94 2.13 12.03
C VAL A 329 -5.33 1.16 10.90
N HIS A 330 -6.19 1.63 9.98
CA HIS A 330 -6.61 0.86 8.81
C HIS A 330 -5.59 1.06 7.67
N VAL A 331 -4.96 -0.01 7.21
CA VAL A 331 -3.86 0.07 6.25
C VAL A 331 -4.23 -0.59 4.93
N CYS A 332 -4.12 0.16 3.82
CA CYS A 332 -4.30 -0.30 2.45
C CYS A 332 -2.97 -0.23 1.72
N ILE A 333 -2.57 -1.32 1.07
CA ILE A 333 -1.25 -1.48 0.47
C ILE A 333 -1.39 -1.92 -0.98
N ALA A 334 -0.67 -1.29 -1.88
CA ALA A 334 -0.58 -1.71 -3.27
C ALA A 334 0.18 -3.05 -3.39
N ALA A 335 -0.40 -4.04 -4.08
CA ALA A 335 0.16 -5.38 -4.15
C ALA A 335 1.49 -5.45 -4.91
N GLY A 336 1.71 -4.57 -5.89
CA GLY A 336 2.90 -4.52 -6.74
C GLY A 336 2.59 -4.66 -8.22
N ASN A 337 3.59 -4.30 -9.07
CA ASN A 337 3.40 -4.16 -10.51
C ASN A 337 4.37 -5.03 -11.34
N ARG A 338 4.79 -6.16 -10.81
CA ARG A 338 5.72 -7.07 -11.50
C ARG A 338 5.03 -8.32 -12.05
N GLY A 339 3.74 -8.51 -11.74
CA GLY A 339 2.94 -9.63 -12.20
C GLY A 339 3.31 -10.96 -11.52
N HIS A 340 3.95 -10.92 -10.37
CA HIS A 340 4.29 -12.12 -9.61
C HIS A 340 3.10 -12.62 -8.80
N LYS A 341 3.11 -13.90 -8.49
CA LYS A 341 2.24 -14.51 -7.49
C LYS A 341 2.70 -14.09 -6.09
N VAL A 342 1.75 -13.72 -5.24
CA VAL A 342 1.98 -13.50 -3.81
C VAL A 342 1.24 -14.59 -3.04
N GLU A 343 2.01 -15.44 -2.37
CA GLU A 343 1.54 -16.61 -1.64
C GLU A 343 1.29 -16.27 -0.17
N ILE A 344 0.43 -17.03 0.48
CA ILE A 344 0.26 -17.01 1.92
C ILE A 344 1.31 -17.92 2.60
N TYR A 345 1.60 -17.67 3.87
CA TYR A 345 2.62 -18.40 4.64
C TYR A 345 2.49 -19.93 4.57
N SER A 346 1.28 -20.46 4.55
CA SER A 346 1.00 -21.90 4.46
C SER A 346 0.92 -22.44 3.04
N GLY A 347 1.09 -21.60 2.03
CA GLY A 347 0.94 -21.99 0.63
C GLY A 347 2.17 -22.70 0.07
N SER A 348 1.96 -23.49 -0.97
CA SER A 348 3.00 -24.35 -1.58
C SER A 348 4.16 -23.56 -2.19
N ASP A 349 3.91 -22.31 -2.61
CA ASP A 349 4.91 -21.48 -3.29
C ASP A 349 5.62 -20.50 -2.34
N TRP A 350 5.24 -20.47 -1.08
CA TRP A 350 5.84 -19.57 -0.07
C TRP A 350 7.35 -19.71 0.05
N SER A 351 7.84 -20.94 -0.05
CA SER A 351 9.25 -21.29 0.08
C SER A 351 10.02 -21.28 -1.23
N ASN A 352 9.42 -20.84 -2.34
CA ASN A 352 10.13 -20.69 -3.60
C ASN A 352 11.17 -19.59 -3.50
N TYR A 353 12.42 -19.92 -3.80
CA TYR A 353 13.51 -18.95 -3.69
C TYR A 353 14.47 -18.99 -4.88
N ILE A 354 15.18 -17.92 -5.04
CA ILE A 354 16.36 -17.81 -5.93
C ILE A 354 17.58 -17.40 -5.11
N VAL A 355 18.76 -17.78 -5.59
CA VAL A 355 20.03 -17.27 -5.06
C VAL A 355 20.70 -16.43 -6.14
N THR A 356 21.00 -15.20 -5.82
CA THR A 356 21.63 -14.24 -6.74
C THR A 356 22.87 -13.63 -6.11
N ALA A 357 23.89 -13.32 -6.90
CA ALA A 357 25.03 -12.56 -6.43
C ALA A 357 24.81 -11.06 -6.72
N PRO A 358 25.06 -10.16 -5.78
CA PRO A 358 25.63 -10.37 -4.43
C PRO A 358 24.56 -10.58 -3.32
N PHE A 359 23.30 -10.73 -3.64
CA PHE A 359 22.16 -10.52 -2.73
C PHE A 359 21.75 -11.76 -1.92
N GLY A 360 22.30 -12.94 -2.22
CA GLY A 360 21.96 -14.17 -1.49
C GLY A 360 20.59 -14.73 -1.86
N THR A 361 19.89 -15.29 -0.88
CA THR A 361 18.58 -15.96 -1.07
C THR A 361 17.43 -14.95 -1.04
N ILE A 362 16.56 -15.03 -2.05
CA ILE A 362 15.37 -14.18 -2.19
C ILE A 362 14.14 -15.07 -2.39
N TYR A 363 13.15 -14.95 -1.54
CA TYR A 363 11.85 -15.64 -1.63
C TYR A 363 10.88 -14.81 -2.48
N TYR A 364 10.84 -15.08 -3.76
CA TYR A 364 10.20 -14.22 -4.75
C TYR A 364 8.67 -14.32 -4.84
N HIS A 365 8.04 -15.28 -4.14
CA HIS A 365 6.58 -15.39 -4.03
C HIS A 365 6.01 -14.89 -2.70
N GLN A 366 6.81 -14.24 -1.87
CA GLN A 366 6.32 -13.68 -0.61
C GLN A 366 5.76 -12.25 -0.72
N GLY A 367 5.84 -11.66 -1.91
CA GLY A 367 5.44 -10.28 -2.15
C GLY A 367 6.50 -9.27 -1.72
N SER A 368 6.09 -8.02 -1.59
CA SER A 368 6.94 -6.89 -1.20
C SER A 368 6.46 -6.32 0.12
N SER A 369 7.40 -5.88 0.97
CA SER A 369 7.06 -4.93 2.05
C SER A 369 6.72 -3.55 1.44
N PRO A 370 5.86 -2.75 2.11
CA PRO A 370 5.13 -3.06 3.33
C PRO A 370 4.07 -4.15 3.13
N ASN A 371 3.81 -4.96 4.17
CA ASN A 371 2.80 -6.01 4.16
C ASN A 371 2.44 -6.44 5.59
N SER A 372 1.18 -6.77 5.82
CA SER A 372 0.68 -7.35 7.07
C SER A 372 -0.54 -8.19 6.79
N SER A 373 -0.76 -9.22 7.59
CA SER A 373 -2.01 -10.00 7.52
C SER A 373 -3.24 -9.20 7.94
N GLY A 374 -3.05 -8.14 8.71
CA GLY A 374 -4.11 -7.22 9.15
C GLY A 374 -4.40 -6.08 8.16
N SER A 375 -3.49 -5.79 7.22
CA SER A 375 -3.70 -4.80 6.17
C SER A 375 -4.50 -5.37 4.99
N LEU A 376 -4.95 -4.48 4.08
CA LEU A 376 -5.56 -4.84 2.81
C LEU A 376 -4.52 -4.76 1.69
N LEU A 377 -4.16 -5.91 1.12
CA LEU A 377 -3.28 -5.97 -0.05
C LEU A 377 -4.12 -5.91 -1.33
N VAL A 378 -3.92 -4.85 -2.13
CA VAL A 378 -4.81 -4.48 -3.22
C VAL A 378 -4.17 -4.68 -4.59
N GLY A 379 -4.80 -5.54 -5.40
CA GLY A 379 -4.44 -5.77 -6.80
C GLY A 379 -5.13 -4.79 -7.77
N ASN A 380 -4.57 -4.65 -8.97
CA ASN A 380 -5.05 -3.74 -10.00
C ASN A 380 -5.98 -4.45 -11.00
N MET A 381 -7.19 -3.95 -11.14
CA MET A 381 -8.08 -4.28 -12.27
C MET A 381 -7.73 -3.45 -13.50
N ASP A 382 -7.64 -4.14 -14.63
CA ASP A 382 -7.48 -3.51 -15.94
C ASP A 382 -8.77 -2.78 -16.35
N SER A 383 -8.60 -1.68 -17.03
CA SER A 383 -9.70 -0.96 -17.65
C SER A 383 -10.25 -1.66 -18.89
N SER A 384 -9.49 -2.58 -19.49
CA SER A 384 -9.92 -3.39 -20.64
C SER A 384 -10.65 -4.66 -20.20
N MET A 385 -11.41 -5.24 -21.12
CA MET A 385 -12.24 -6.42 -20.90
C MET A 385 -12.02 -7.45 -22.00
N THR A 386 -12.31 -8.72 -21.69
CA THR A 386 -12.43 -9.79 -22.69
C THR A 386 -13.89 -10.25 -22.76
N GLY A 387 -14.60 -9.83 -23.79
CA GLY A 387 -16.06 -10.01 -23.84
C GLY A 387 -16.73 -9.24 -22.70
N SER A 388 -17.48 -9.92 -21.85
CA SER A 388 -18.10 -9.35 -20.64
C SER A 388 -17.24 -9.52 -19.38
N LEU A 389 -16.05 -10.17 -19.48
CA LEU A 389 -15.21 -10.48 -18.34
C LEU A 389 -14.24 -9.34 -18.07
N GLU A 390 -14.20 -8.90 -16.84
CA GLU A 390 -13.21 -7.96 -16.32
C GLU A 390 -11.90 -8.68 -16.04
N MET A 391 -10.78 -8.00 -16.19
CA MET A 391 -9.47 -8.62 -16.11
C MET A 391 -8.59 -7.94 -15.06
N LYS A 392 -7.70 -8.72 -14.48
CA LYS A 392 -6.54 -8.20 -13.75
C LYS A 392 -5.60 -7.52 -14.76
N ALA A 393 -4.99 -6.41 -14.38
CA ALA A 393 -3.89 -5.85 -15.15
C ALA A 393 -2.72 -6.83 -15.24
N VAL A 394 -2.09 -6.93 -16.40
CA VAL A 394 -0.97 -7.88 -16.63
C VAL A 394 0.15 -7.67 -15.61
N SER A 395 0.45 -6.42 -15.30
CA SER A 395 1.50 -6.06 -14.34
C SER A 395 1.11 -6.28 -12.87
N SER A 396 -0.19 -6.34 -12.54
CA SER A 396 -0.60 -6.51 -11.15
C SER A 396 -0.11 -7.82 -10.55
N GLU A 397 0.41 -7.74 -9.35
CA GLU A 397 0.57 -8.91 -8.51
C GLU A 397 -0.78 -9.59 -8.28
N CYS A 398 -0.76 -10.88 -8.03
CA CYS A 398 -1.94 -11.68 -7.75
C CYS A 398 -1.59 -12.84 -6.81
N GLY A 399 -2.53 -13.71 -6.53
CA GLY A 399 -2.30 -14.88 -5.68
C GLY A 399 -3.13 -14.85 -4.40
N PRO A 400 -3.00 -15.89 -3.57
CA PRO A 400 -3.84 -16.06 -2.38
C PRO A 400 -3.71 -14.94 -1.34
N ALA A 401 -2.55 -14.27 -1.29
CA ALA A 401 -2.31 -13.18 -0.36
C ALA A 401 -2.88 -11.84 -0.81
N VAL A 402 -3.29 -11.67 -2.07
CA VAL A 402 -3.99 -10.47 -2.53
C VAL A 402 -5.43 -10.53 -2.06
N ASP A 403 -5.81 -9.60 -1.20
CA ASP A 403 -7.12 -9.62 -0.53
C ASP A 403 -8.27 -9.22 -1.46
N ILE A 404 -8.05 -8.19 -2.29
CA ILE A 404 -9.08 -7.55 -3.09
C ILE A 404 -8.48 -6.86 -4.32
N TYR A 405 -9.24 -6.73 -5.39
CA TYR A 405 -8.88 -5.96 -6.58
C TYR A 405 -9.72 -4.70 -6.70
N ALA A 406 -9.12 -3.63 -7.17
CA ALA A 406 -9.82 -2.39 -7.47
C ALA A 406 -9.34 -1.80 -8.81
N PRO A 407 -10.15 -0.96 -9.45
CA PRO A 407 -9.73 -0.23 -10.64
C PRO A 407 -8.43 0.54 -10.41
N GLY A 408 -7.41 0.23 -11.19
CA GLY A 408 -6.10 0.84 -11.05
C GLY A 408 -5.38 1.09 -12.38
N THR A 409 -6.02 0.78 -13.52
CA THR A 409 -5.49 1.05 -14.86
C THR A 409 -6.21 2.25 -15.45
N ASN A 410 -5.46 3.21 -15.99
CA ASN A 410 -5.99 4.45 -16.58
C ASN A 410 -6.89 5.24 -15.60
N ILE A 411 -6.35 5.52 -14.44
CA ILE A 411 -7.03 6.29 -13.40
C ILE A 411 -6.68 7.76 -13.54
N MET A 412 -7.69 8.58 -13.77
CA MET A 412 -7.58 10.04 -13.76
C MET A 412 -7.51 10.54 -12.33
N GLY A 413 -6.55 11.43 -12.05
CA GLY A 413 -6.35 12.03 -10.74
C GLY A 413 -5.59 13.36 -10.84
N ALA A 414 -5.52 14.08 -9.73
CA ALA A 414 -4.70 15.27 -9.62
C ALA A 414 -3.20 14.94 -9.79
N CYS A 415 -2.43 15.91 -10.19
CA CYS A 415 -0.99 15.80 -10.27
C CYS A 415 -0.35 17.06 -9.71
N SER A 416 0.82 16.94 -9.09
CA SER A 416 1.57 18.12 -8.70
C SER A 416 2.12 18.86 -9.92
N THR A 417 2.28 20.17 -9.81
CA THR A 417 2.82 21.00 -10.89
C THR A 417 4.29 20.69 -11.19
N THR A 418 4.99 20.07 -10.26
CA THR A 418 6.33 19.51 -10.46
C THR A 418 6.20 18.00 -10.41
N ASN A 419 6.39 17.32 -11.53
CA ASN A 419 6.19 15.86 -11.60
C ASN A 419 7.09 15.23 -12.66
N VAL A 420 7.13 13.90 -12.68
CA VAL A 420 7.93 13.09 -13.64
C VAL A 420 7.06 12.39 -14.68
N PHE A 421 5.76 12.58 -14.65
CA PHE A 421 4.78 11.94 -15.52
C PHE A 421 4.37 12.84 -16.70
N ALA A 422 3.72 12.26 -17.69
CA ALA A 422 2.99 13.00 -18.70
C ALA A 422 1.66 13.49 -18.09
N ASP A 423 1.56 14.78 -17.90
CA ASP A 423 0.41 15.45 -17.32
C ASP A 423 -0.34 16.32 -18.31
N GLU A 424 -1.51 16.78 -17.93
CA GLU A 424 -2.31 17.75 -18.65
C GLU A 424 -2.88 18.82 -17.70
N PRO A 425 -3.33 19.98 -18.19
CA PRO A 425 -3.99 20.96 -17.36
C PRO A 425 -5.21 20.37 -16.63
N TYR A 426 -5.32 20.68 -15.34
CA TYR A 426 -6.50 20.28 -14.57
C TYR A 426 -7.75 20.94 -15.14
N TYR A 427 -8.81 20.15 -15.33
CA TYR A 427 -10.01 20.57 -16.05
C TYR A 427 -10.67 21.84 -15.50
N PHE A 428 -10.76 21.96 -14.18
CA PHE A 428 -11.44 23.09 -13.52
C PHE A 428 -10.54 24.32 -13.30
N ASN A 429 -9.22 24.15 -13.33
CA ASN A 429 -8.26 25.23 -13.16
C ASN A 429 -6.92 24.87 -13.82
N THR A 430 -6.68 25.43 -14.99
CA THR A 430 -5.50 25.13 -15.81
C THR A 430 -4.15 25.55 -15.20
N SER A 431 -4.15 26.25 -14.06
CA SER A 431 -2.93 26.52 -13.31
C SER A 431 -2.41 25.30 -12.54
N PHE A 432 -3.26 24.29 -12.38
CA PHE A 432 -2.96 23.00 -11.76
C PHE A 432 -2.89 21.89 -12.81
N ARG A 433 -2.49 20.71 -12.38
CA ARG A 433 -2.27 19.58 -13.27
C ARG A 433 -3.12 18.38 -12.87
N GLN A 434 -3.42 17.54 -13.84
CA GLN A 434 -4.01 16.23 -13.69
C GLN A 434 -3.29 15.23 -14.59
N MET A 435 -3.41 13.94 -14.30
CA MET A 435 -2.80 12.90 -15.11
C MET A 435 -3.59 11.61 -15.05
N ASN A 436 -3.42 10.80 -16.09
CA ASN A 436 -3.99 9.47 -16.20
C ASN A 436 -2.86 8.45 -16.11
N ILE A 437 -2.80 7.71 -15.01
CA ILE A 437 -1.77 6.70 -14.78
C ILE A 437 -2.35 5.37 -14.30
N SER A 438 -1.52 4.35 -14.28
CA SER A 438 -1.92 2.97 -13.99
C SER A 438 -0.99 2.34 -12.97
N GLY A 439 -1.52 1.43 -12.18
CA GLY A 439 -0.76 0.64 -11.23
C GLY A 439 -1.61 0.16 -10.05
N THR A 440 -1.07 -0.76 -9.27
CA THR A 440 -1.65 -1.11 -7.97
C THR A 440 -1.66 0.08 -7.01
N SER A 441 -0.80 1.08 -7.26
CA SER A 441 -0.78 2.38 -6.58
C SER A 441 -2.06 3.18 -6.77
N MET A 442 -2.80 2.99 -7.86
CA MET A 442 -4.08 3.64 -8.13
C MET A 442 -5.25 2.79 -7.64
N ALA A 443 -5.06 1.49 -7.53
CA ALA A 443 -6.05 0.56 -6.98
C ALA A 443 -6.15 0.65 -5.45
N SER A 444 -5.03 0.72 -4.75
CA SER A 444 -4.98 0.81 -3.29
C SER A 444 -5.73 2.02 -2.73
N PRO A 445 -5.54 3.24 -3.24
CA PRO A 445 -6.27 4.41 -2.74
C PRO A 445 -7.78 4.38 -3.04
N GLN A 446 -8.25 3.62 -4.03
CA GLN A 446 -9.69 3.35 -4.18
C GLN A 446 -10.24 2.65 -2.94
N VAL A 447 -9.52 1.60 -2.50
CA VAL A 447 -9.90 0.84 -1.31
C VAL A 447 -9.76 1.68 -0.03
N ALA A 448 -8.69 2.47 0.09
CA ALA A 448 -8.50 3.38 1.22
C ALA A 448 -9.65 4.41 1.33
N GLY A 449 -10.07 4.97 0.20
CA GLY A 449 -11.22 5.86 0.16
C GLY A 449 -12.52 5.18 0.57
N ILE A 450 -12.78 3.96 0.09
CA ILE A 450 -13.96 3.17 0.50
C ILE A 450 -13.89 2.82 1.99
N CYS A 451 -12.71 2.47 2.53
CA CYS A 451 -12.51 2.29 3.97
C CYS A 451 -12.94 3.54 4.76
N ALA A 452 -12.55 4.73 4.28
CA ALA A 452 -12.93 5.98 4.94
C ALA A 452 -14.45 6.20 4.95
N LEU A 453 -15.16 5.84 3.87
CA LEU A 453 -16.64 5.89 3.86
C LEU A 453 -17.24 4.91 4.88
N MET A 454 -16.68 3.71 5.02
CA MET A 454 -17.14 2.74 6.02
C MET A 454 -16.92 3.23 7.44
N LEU A 455 -15.81 3.91 7.69
CA LEU A 455 -15.47 4.48 8.99
C LEU A 455 -16.25 5.74 9.33
N GLU A 456 -16.73 6.51 8.36
CA GLU A 456 -17.74 7.55 8.61
C GLU A 456 -19.01 6.94 9.19
N ALA A 457 -19.46 5.80 8.64
CA ALA A 457 -20.66 5.12 9.13
C ALA A 457 -20.43 4.36 10.46
N THR A 458 -19.21 3.88 10.71
CA THR A 458 -18.86 3.05 11.87
C THR A 458 -17.47 3.41 12.40
N PRO A 459 -17.30 4.55 13.10
CA PRO A 459 -15.98 5.07 13.50
C PRO A 459 -15.19 4.15 14.45
N GLU A 460 -15.88 3.27 15.16
CA GLU A 460 -15.30 2.33 16.13
C GLU A 460 -14.87 0.99 15.51
N ALA A 461 -15.10 0.79 14.20
CA ALA A 461 -14.81 -0.49 13.58
C ALA A 461 -13.30 -0.76 13.57
N SER A 462 -12.92 -1.98 13.99
CA SER A 462 -11.52 -2.41 13.96
C SER A 462 -11.02 -2.67 12.53
N PRO A 463 -9.71 -2.62 12.30
CA PRO A 463 -9.10 -2.97 11.01
C PRO A 463 -9.56 -4.34 10.48
N GLU A 464 -9.61 -5.34 11.35
CA GLU A 464 -10.10 -6.67 10.99
C GLU A 464 -11.57 -6.65 10.54
N SER A 465 -12.42 -5.88 11.22
CA SER A 465 -13.85 -5.77 10.88
C SER A 465 -14.05 -5.11 9.52
N ILE A 466 -13.32 -4.04 9.23
CA ILE A 466 -13.35 -3.36 7.92
C ILE A 466 -12.79 -4.28 6.82
N LYS A 467 -11.64 -4.92 7.05
CA LYS A 467 -11.06 -5.88 6.10
C LYS A 467 -12.06 -7.00 5.78
N ARG A 468 -12.67 -7.60 6.79
CA ARG A 468 -13.69 -8.65 6.62
C ARG A 468 -14.90 -8.15 5.86
N ALA A 469 -15.41 -6.97 6.18
CA ALA A 469 -16.56 -6.39 5.51
C ALA A 469 -16.28 -6.11 4.03
N LEU A 470 -15.11 -5.58 3.68
CA LEU A 470 -14.71 -5.34 2.29
C LEU A 470 -14.53 -6.63 1.50
N THR A 471 -13.88 -7.63 2.10
CA THR A 471 -13.60 -8.89 1.41
C THR A 471 -14.83 -9.80 1.28
N SER A 472 -15.79 -9.72 2.21
CA SER A 472 -17.03 -10.52 2.15
C SER A 472 -18.14 -9.88 1.29
N ASN A 473 -18.12 -8.55 1.11
CA ASN A 473 -19.10 -7.84 0.28
C ASN A 473 -18.59 -7.46 -1.12
N SER A 474 -17.48 -8.05 -1.51
CA SER A 474 -16.89 -7.80 -2.84
C SER A 474 -17.79 -8.30 -3.97
N GLY A 475 -17.73 -7.62 -5.11
CA GLY A 475 -18.25 -8.14 -6.37
C GLY A 475 -17.28 -9.19 -6.92
N ASP A 476 -17.74 -10.29 -7.43
CA ASP A 476 -16.86 -11.39 -7.85
C ASP A 476 -17.17 -12.02 -9.21
N ASP A 477 -18.26 -11.65 -9.82
CA ASP A 477 -18.90 -12.54 -10.77
C ASP A 477 -18.32 -12.49 -12.19
N ASN A 478 -17.51 -11.49 -12.52
CA ASN A 478 -17.07 -11.27 -13.90
C ASN A 478 -15.55 -11.22 -14.11
N LEU A 479 -14.77 -11.59 -13.10
CA LEU A 479 -13.32 -11.61 -13.27
C LEU A 479 -12.86 -12.82 -14.07
N TYR A 480 -12.04 -12.57 -15.09
CA TYR A 480 -11.46 -13.59 -15.95
C TYR A 480 -10.58 -14.55 -15.14
N SER A 481 -10.90 -15.83 -15.21
CA SER A 481 -10.27 -16.88 -14.39
C SER A 481 -9.94 -18.15 -15.16
N SER A 482 -9.85 -18.11 -16.48
CA SER A 482 -9.46 -19.29 -17.26
C SER A 482 -7.94 -19.39 -17.38
N GLY A 483 -7.42 -20.63 -17.29
CA GLY A 483 -6.00 -20.92 -17.30
C GLY A 483 -5.30 -20.70 -15.95
N PHE A 484 -4.05 -21.08 -15.85
CA PHE A 484 -3.24 -20.84 -14.68
C PHE A 484 -2.53 -19.50 -14.83
N PHE A 485 -2.44 -18.77 -13.73
CA PHE A 485 -1.73 -17.49 -13.68
C PHE A 485 -0.23 -17.64 -14.03
N GLU A 486 0.38 -18.74 -13.62
CA GLU A 486 1.78 -19.07 -13.94
C GLU A 486 2.02 -19.31 -15.44
N ASP A 487 0.97 -19.56 -16.22
CA ASP A 487 1.08 -19.53 -17.67
C ASP A 487 1.20 -18.07 -18.13
N TYR A 488 2.33 -17.73 -18.72
CA TYR A 488 2.64 -16.39 -19.22
C TYR A 488 1.57 -15.83 -20.16
N THR A 489 0.93 -16.71 -20.94
CA THR A 489 -0.16 -16.33 -21.85
C THR A 489 -1.45 -15.93 -21.11
N ASN A 490 -1.59 -16.33 -19.85
CA ASN A 490 -2.77 -16.12 -19.02
C ASN A 490 -2.56 -15.14 -17.84
N ARG A 491 -1.54 -14.29 -17.90
CA ARG A 491 -1.22 -13.31 -16.84
C ARG A 491 -2.35 -12.36 -16.46
N ARG A 492 -3.41 -12.29 -17.24
CA ARG A 492 -4.66 -11.55 -16.92
C ARG A 492 -5.64 -12.37 -16.11
N SER A 493 -5.39 -13.67 -15.93
CA SER A 493 -6.23 -14.57 -15.13
C SER A 493 -5.99 -14.39 -13.64
N ILE A 494 -7.02 -14.61 -12.84
CA ILE A 494 -6.95 -14.69 -11.38
C ILE A 494 -7.37 -16.07 -10.87
N SER A 495 -7.21 -17.12 -11.68
CA SER A 495 -7.67 -18.48 -11.35
C SER A 495 -7.11 -19.03 -10.04
N SER A 496 -5.93 -18.61 -9.63
CA SER A 496 -5.26 -19.04 -8.39
C SER A 496 -5.33 -18.01 -7.26
N THR A 497 -6.24 -17.04 -7.34
CA THR A 497 -6.34 -15.92 -6.41
C THR A 497 -7.78 -15.67 -5.97
N ASN A 498 -7.97 -14.80 -4.98
CA ASN A 498 -9.28 -14.33 -4.58
C ASN A 498 -9.93 -13.48 -5.68
N ARG A 499 -11.18 -13.77 -6.00
CA ARG A 499 -11.95 -13.04 -7.03
C ARG A 499 -12.79 -11.95 -6.38
N ARG A 500 -12.16 -11.02 -5.70
CA ARG A 500 -12.84 -9.97 -4.96
C ARG A 500 -12.58 -8.62 -5.60
N ILE A 501 -13.64 -7.94 -6.01
CA ILE A 501 -13.57 -6.56 -6.50
C ILE A 501 -14.05 -5.64 -5.40
N ALA A 502 -13.33 -4.57 -5.13
CA ALA A 502 -13.74 -3.57 -4.16
C ALA A 502 -15.12 -2.98 -4.52
N HIS A 503 -16.00 -2.97 -3.55
CA HIS A 503 -17.36 -2.46 -3.69
C HIS A 503 -17.72 -1.53 -2.55
N ASN A 504 -18.16 -0.32 -2.89
CA ASN A 504 -18.74 0.61 -1.93
C ASN A 504 -20.18 0.18 -1.61
N ARG A 505 -20.33 -0.55 -0.51
CA ARG A 505 -21.67 -1.02 -0.05
C ARG A 505 -22.67 0.09 0.24
N PHE A 506 -22.21 1.33 0.37
CA PHE A 506 -23.04 2.52 0.58
C PHE A 506 -23.32 3.25 -0.75
N GLY A 507 -22.94 2.66 -1.87
CA GLY A 507 -23.28 3.18 -3.19
C GLY A 507 -24.79 3.17 -3.41
N VAL A 508 -25.32 4.29 -3.88
CA VAL A 508 -26.75 4.42 -4.22
C VAL A 508 -26.88 4.18 -5.71
N SER A 509 -27.37 3.01 -6.08
CA SER A 509 -27.65 2.68 -7.49
C SER A 509 -28.97 3.26 -7.99
N GLU A 510 -29.94 3.44 -7.09
CA GLU A 510 -31.21 4.13 -7.33
C GLU A 510 -31.69 4.77 -6.03
N LEU A 511 -32.11 6.03 -6.10
CA LEU A 511 -32.82 6.70 -5.00
C LEU A 511 -34.28 6.23 -5.03
N SER A 512 -34.61 5.18 -4.33
CA SER A 512 -35.99 4.88 -4.00
C SER A 512 -36.41 5.71 -2.78
N PHE A 513 -36.99 6.88 -3.03
CA PHE A 513 -37.70 7.62 -2.00
C PHE A 513 -39.07 7.00 -1.78
N VAL A 514 -39.32 6.39 -0.65
CA VAL A 514 -40.69 6.16 -0.19
C VAL A 514 -41.13 7.44 0.51
N VAL A 515 -41.90 8.26 -0.15
CA VAL A 515 -42.55 9.42 0.45
C VAL A 515 -43.86 8.94 1.04
N GLU A 516 -43.91 8.66 2.33
CA GLU A 516 -45.16 8.54 3.06
C GLU A 516 -45.50 9.89 3.69
N GLY A 517 -46.34 10.68 2.98
CA GLY A 517 -47.00 11.86 3.50
C GLY A 517 -46.19 13.15 3.48
N PRO A 518 -46.83 14.31 3.60
CA PRO A 518 -46.15 15.60 3.55
C PRO A 518 -45.38 15.87 4.83
N GLY A 519 -44.04 15.72 4.79
CA GLY A 519 -43.14 16.32 5.76
C GLY A 519 -42.37 15.39 6.68
N GLN A 520 -42.32 14.09 6.45
CA GLN A 520 -41.39 13.20 7.18
C GLN A 520 -40.53 12.39 6.21
N ILE A 521 -39.23 12.63 6.27
CA ILE A 521 -38.22 11.70 5.74
C ILE A 521 -38.15 10.58 6.76
N ILE A 522 -38.71 9.42 6.47
CA ILE A 522 -38.52 8.23 7.27
C ILE A 522 -37.38 7.44 6.63
N ASP A 523 -36.38 7.21 7.46
CA ASP A 523 -35.26 6.31 7.37
C ASP A 523 -35.27 5.37 6.17
N ALA A 524 -34.29 5.53 5.28
CA ALA A 524 -34.01 4.54 4.27
C ALA A 524 -33.50 3.30 4.99
N SER A 525 -34.40 2.33 5.23
CA SER A 525 -34.02 1.03 5.75
C SER A 525 -32.95 0.42 4.85
N LEU A 526 -31.72 0.44 5.32
CA LEU A 526 -30.63 -0.36 4.79
C LEU A 526 -31.02 -1.83 4.95
N ASN A 527 -31.53 -2.46 3.90
CA ASN A 527 -31.59 -3.91 3.84
C ASN A 527 -30.16 -4.41 3.81
N LEU A 528 -29.68 -4.82 4.97
CA LEU A 528 -28.42 -5.53 5.18
C LEU A 528 -28.67 -7.02 4.99
N ASP A 529 -28.85 -7.46 3.74
CA ASP A 529 -28.78 -8.88 3.37
C ASP A 529 -27.41 -9.22 2.77
#